data_44bc03d2e42078616d0e07d2d0a1fc17
#
_entry.id   44bc03d2e42078616d0e07d2d0a1fc17
#
_cell.length_a   1.000
_cell.length_b   1.000
_cell.length_c   1.000
_cell.angle_alpha   90.00
_cell.angle_beta   90.00
_cell.angle_gamma   90.00
#
_symmetry.space_group_name_H-M   'P 1'
#
loop_
_entity.id
_entity.type
_entity.pdbx_description
1 polymer ?
#
loop_
_entity_poly.entity_id
_entity_poly.type
_entity_poly.pdbx_seq_one_letter_code
_entity_poly.pdbx_strand_id
1 'polypeptide(L)'
;MQIHWMMAHAIGDFLFQNDWMQRKTTSTFHAVVHAACYLAPFLLTNLAWWQIALIGVQHCVQDRMGWARIWQRFVRQTPPDKWPTGTLLVDQTLHVVFMAWVAWVGSLA
;
A
#
# COMPACT_ATOMS: atom_id res chain seq x y z
N MET A 1 -18.61 14.68 0.96
CA MET A 1 -17.23 15.16 1.08
C MET A 1 -16.27 14.14 0.46
N GLN A 2 -15.31 14.62 -0.32
CA GLN A 2 -14.29 13.75 -0.92
C GLN A 2 -12.93 14.10 -0.33
N ILE A 3 -12.11 13.09 -0.16
CA ILE A 3 -10.72 13.28 0.31
C ILE A 3 -9.76 12.86 -0.80
N HIS A 4 -8.54 13.37 -0.74
CA HIS A 4 -7.50 13.01 -1.68
C HIS A 4 -7.04 11.56 -1.41
N TRP A 5 -6.68 10.83 -2.46
CA TRP A 5 -6.26 9.43 -2.32
C TRP A 5 -5.02 9.27 -1.43
N MET A 6 -4.15 10.26 -1.38
CA MET A 6 -2.98 10.21 -0.50
C MET A 6 -3.40 10.26 0.98
N MET A 7 -4.42 11.05 1.30
CA MET A 7 -4.99 11.08 2.65
C MET A 7 -5.65 9.74 3.00
N ALA A 8 -6.38 9.16 2.06
CA ALA A 8 -6.98 7.84 2.26
C ALA A 8 -5.91 6.78 2.52
N HIS A 9 -4.81 6.82 1.78
CA HIS A 9 -3.68 5.92 1.99
C HIS A 9 -3.11 6.07 3.41
N ALA A 10 -2.86 7.29 3.85
CA ALA A 10 -2.30 7.53 5.18
C ALA A 10 -3.24 7.03 6.29
N ILE A 11 -4.54 7.27 6.16
CA ILE A 11 -5.53 6.79 7.13
C ILE A 11 -5.54 5.26 7.17
N GLY A 12 -5.61 4.62 6.01
CA GLY A 12 -5.71 3.16 5.93
C GLY A 12 -4.46 2.45 6.42
N ASP A 13 -3.29 2.98 6.08
CA ASP A 13 -2.02 2.29 6.35
C ASP A 13 -1.46 2.59 7.74
N PHE A 14 -1.76 3.76 8.31
CA PHE A 14 -1.20 4.16 9.60
C PHE A 14 -2.22 4.21 10.72
N LEU A 15 -3.43 4.72 10.47
CA LEU A 15 -4.41 4.89 11.54
C LEU A 15 -5.22 3.62 11.82
N PHE A 16 -5.51 2.82 10.78
CA PHE A 16 -6.35 1.64 10.90
C PHE A 16 -5.56 0.35 11.07
N GLN A 17 -4.25 0.36 10.84
CA GLN A 17 -3.43 -0.82 11.03
C GLN A 17 -3.16 -1.05 12.51
N ASN A 18 -3.26 -2.32 12.95
CA ASN A 18 -2.95 -2.72 14.32
C ASN A 18 -1.92 -3.85 14.33
N ASP A 19 -1.50 -4.29 15.52
CA ASP A 19 -0.49 -5.33 15.65
C ASP A 19 -0.89 -6.64 14.99
N TRP A 20 -2.18 -7.00 15.04
CA TRP A 20 -2.69 -8.19 14.38
C TRP A 20 -2.48 -8.12 12.87
N MET A 21 -2.74 -6.95 12.27
CA MET A 21 -2.57 -6.73 10.83
C MET A 21 -1.10 -6.71 10.39
N GLN A 22 -0.18 -6.47 11.32
CA GLN A 22 1.26 -6.52 11.00
C GLN A 22 1.70 -7.91 10.53
N ARG A 23 0.92 -8.95 10.77
CA ARG A 23 1.19 -10.30 10.28
C ARG A 23 0.92 -10.45 8.77
N LYS A 24 0.56 -9.37 8.10
CA LYS A 24 0.31 -9.35 6.64
C LYS A 24 1.49 -9.89 5.82
N THR A 25 2.72 -9.77 6.34
CA THR A 25 3.92 -10.25 5.65
C THR A 25 4.14 -11.76 5.78
N THR A 26 3.46 -12.41 6.74
CA THR A 26 3.62 -13.85 7.00
C THR A 26 2.34 -14.66 6.81
N SER A 27 1.21 -13.99 6.58
CA SER A 27 -0.09 -14.65 6.42
C SER A 27 -0.94 -13.94 5.38
N THR A 28 -1.39 -14.69 4.39
CA THR A 28 -2.28 -14.17 3.34
C THR A 28 -3.60 -13.67 3.93
N PHE A 29 -4.14 -14.37 4.95
CA PHE A 29 -5.38 -13.95 5.59
C PHE A 29 -5.22 -12.57 6.23
N HIS A 30 -4.15 -12.35 6.97
CA HIS A 30 -3.88 -11.04 7.59
C HIS A 30 -3.68 -9.95 6.56
N ALA A 31 -3.00 -10.27 5.45
CA ALA A 31 -2.80 -9.32 4.36
C ALA A 31 -4.13 -8.92 3.71
N VAL A 32 -5.03 -9.87 3.50
CA VAL A 32 -6.35 -9.60 2.91
C VAL A 32 -7.19 -8.73 3.85
N VAL A 33 -7.21 -9.02 5.14
CA VAL A 33 -7.96 -8.23 6.11
C VAL A 33 -7.39 -6.81 6.21
N HIS A 34 -6.07 -6.67 6.24
CA HIS A 34 -5.42 -5.35 6.23
C HIS A 34 -5.80 -4.57 4.97
N ALA A 35 -5.75 -5.20 3.81
CA ALA A 35 -6.10 -4.55 2.56
C ALA A 35 -7.57 -4.12 2.54
N ALA A 36 -8.48 -4.94 3.07
CA ALA A 36 -9.89 -4.58 3.14
C ALA A 36 -10.12 -3.36 4.05
N CYS A 37 -9.50 -3.32 5.21
CA CYS A 37 -9.57 -2.16 6.11
C CYS A 37 -8.90 -0.94 5.48
N TYR A 38 -7.80 -1.15 4.77
CA TYR A 38 -7.08 -0.09 4.06
C TYR A 38 -7.96 0.59 3.01
N LEU A 39 -8.81 -0.18 2.34
CA LEU A 39 -9.67 0.37 1.27
C LEU A 39 -10.84 1.21 1.81
N ALA A 40 -11.22 1.06 3.07
CA ALA A 40 -12.38 1.77 3.61
C ALA A 40 -12.32 3.29 3.40
N PRO A 41 -11.21 4.01 3.72
CA PRO A 41 -11.14 5.44 3.46
C PRO A 41 -11.14 5.81 1.98
N PHE A 42 -10.79 4.89 1.08
CA PHE A 42 -10.84 5.16 -0.36
C PHE A 42 -12.25 5.32 -0.89
N LEU A 43 -13.26 4.85 -0.17
CA LEU A 43 -14.65 5.08 -0.52
C LEU A 43 -15.03 6.56 -0.45
N LEU A 44 -14.23 7.38 0.23
CA LEU A 44 -14.42 8.83 0.33
C LEU A 44 -13.64 9.60 -0.73
N THR A 45 -12.89 8.92 -1.59
CA THR A 45 -12.17 9.54 -2.70
C THR A 45 -13.04 9.58 -3.94
N ASN A 46 -12.60 10.34 -4.95
CA ASN A 46 -13.27 10.39 -6.24
C ASN A 46 -12.79 9.32 -7.22
N LEU A 47 -12.00 8.35 -6.74
CA LEU A 47 -11.53 7.26 -7.58
C LEU A 47 -12.68 6.32 -7.97
N ALA A 48 -12.61 5.81 -9.22
CA ALA A 48 -13.58 4.84 -9.69
C ALA A 48 -13.39 3.49 -8.97
N TRP A 49 -14.43 2.65 -8.98
CA TRP A 49 -14.38 1.36 -8.29
C TRP A 49 -13.22 0.47 -8.78
N TRP A 50 -12.92 0.50 -10.07
CA TRP A 50 -11.83 -0.32 -10.62
C TRP A 50 -10.45 0.19 -10.16
N GLN A 51 -10.31 1.50 -9.97
CA GLN A 51 -9.09 2.09 -9.43
C GLN A 51 -8.89 1.66 -7.98
N ILE A 52 -9.94 1.70 -7.18
CA ILE A 52 -9.90 1.26 -5.79
C ILE A 52 -9.56 -0.24 -5.72
N ALA A 53 -10.16 -1.05 -6.58
CA ALA A 53 -9.88 -2.49 -6.63
C ALA A 53 -8.42 -2.76 -6.97
N LEU A 54 -7.86 -2.06 -7.97
CA LEU A 54 -6.45 -2.20 -8.34
C LEU A 54 -5.52 -1.83 -7.19
N ILE A 55 -5.81 -0.72 -6.52
CA ILE A 55 -5.01 -0.27 -5.38
C ILE A 55 -5.04 -1.32 -4.27
N GLY A 56 -6.21 -1.88 -3.97
CA GLY A 56 -6.35 -2.90 -2.94
C GLY A 56 -5.60 -4.19 -3.25
N VAL A 57 -5.71 -4.66 -4.48
CA VAL A 57 -5.00 -5.88 -4.91
C VAL A 57 -3.49 -5.66 -4.87
N GLN A 58 -3.01 -4.54 -5.40
CA GLN A 58 -1.59 -4.23 -5.38
C GLN A 58 -1.07 -4.08 -3.95
N HIS A 59 -1.82 -3.40 -3.09
CA HIS A 59 -1.43 -3.23 -1.70
C HIS A 59 -1.29 -4.57 -0.99
N CYS A 60 -2.26 -5.45 -1.17
CA CYS A 60 -2.24 -6.79 -0.58
C CYS A 60 -1.03 -7.61 -1.09
N VAL A 61 -0.81 -7.61 -2.39
CA VAL A 61 0.30 -8.36 -3.01
C VAL A 61 1.64 -7.80 -2.55
N GLN A 62 1.80 -6.49 -2.55
CA GLN A 62 3.06 -5.86 -2.13
C GLN A 62 3.39 -6.22 -0.68
N ASP A 63 2.42 -6.11 0.22
CA ASP A 63 2.63 -6.41 1.63
C ASP A 63 2.93 -7.90 1.84
N ARG A 64 2.17 -8.78 1.20
CA ARG A 64 2.34 -10.23 1.36
C ARG A 64 3.65 -10.73 0.79
N MET A 65 4.06 -10.20 -0.37
CA MET A 65 5.26 -10.64 -1.07
C MET A 65 6.52 -9.93 -0.59
N GLY A 66 6.40 -8.85 0.21
CA GLY A 66 7.55 -8.12 0.73
C GLY A 66 8.34 -7.37 -0.33
N TRP A 67 7.66 -6.67 -1.24
CA TRP A 67 8.31 -5.96 -2.36
C TRP A 67 9.36 -4.95 -1.90
N ALA A 68 9.12 -4.27 -0.77
CA ALA A 68 10.05 -3.29 -0.25
C ALA A 68 11.41 -3.91 0.06
N ARG A 69 11.41 -5.08 0.70
CA ARG A 69 12.65 -5.81 1.04
C ARG A 69 13.36 -6.31 -0.20
N ILE A 70 12.61 -6.78 -1.20
CA ILE A 70 13.16 -7.21 -2.49
C ILE A 70 13.84 -6.03 -3.18
N TRP A 71 13.16 -4.88 -3.23
CA TRP A 71 13.70 -3.66 -3.84
C TRP A 71 14.97 -3.20 -3.14
N GLN A 72 14.98 -3.18 -1.81
CA GLN A 72 16.16 -2.80 -1.04
C GLN A 72 17.35 -3.72 -1.34
N ARG A 73 17.09 -5.02 -1.43
CA ARG A 73 18.17 -6.00 -1.60
C ARG A 73 18.77 -5.94 -3.00
N PHE A 74 17.94 -5.90 -4.04
CA PHE A 74 18.41 -6.10 -5.41
C PHE A 74 18.59 -4.80 -6.19
N VAL A 75 17.85 -3.76 -5.90
CA VAL A 75 17.93 -2.49 -6.62
C VAL A 75 18.79 -1.49 -5.87
N ARG A 76 18.46 -1.22 -4.62
CA ARG A 76 19.21 -0.26 -3.82
C ARG A 76 20.48 -0.82 -3.20
N GLN A 77 20.56 -2.13 -3.05
CA GLN A 77 21.66 -2.81 -2.41
C GLN A 77 21.90 -2.35 -0.95
N THR A 78 20.78 -1.97 -0.29
CA THR A 78 20.76 -1.59 1.12
C THR A 78 19.74 -2.48 1.83
N PRO A 79 20.10 -3.74 2.16
CA PRO A 79 19.16 -4.70 2.73
C PRO A 79 18.58 -4.23 4.06
N PRO A 80 17.41 -4.78 4.49
CA PRO A 80 16.72 -4.32 5.70
C PRO A 80 17.55 -4.36 6.97
N ASP A 81 18.49 -5.30 7.09
CA ASP A 81 19.39 -5.40 8.23
C ASP A 81 20.37 -4.23 8.30
N LYS A 82 20.74 -3.64 7.17
CA LYS A 82 21.61 -2.47 7.10
C LYS A 82 20.85 -1.15 7.19
N TRP A 83 19.60 -1.13 6.76
CA TRP A 83 18.78 0.08 6.78
C TRP A 83 17.31 -0.27 7.09
N PRO A 84 16.99 -0.60 8.36
CA PRO A 84 15.63 -1.01 8.74
C PRO A 84 14.57 0.05 8.48
N THR A 85 14.88 1.32 8.75
CA THR A 85 13.95 2.44 8.48
C THR A 85 13.66 2.58 7.00
N GLY A 86 14.61 2.23 6.15
CA GLY A 86 14.45 2.27 4.70
C GLY A 86 13.38 1.34 4.18
N THR A 87 13.13 0.23 4.87
CA THR A 87 12.06 -0.69 4.48
C THR A 87 10.71 0.02 4.47
N LEU A 88 10.41 0.78 5.52
CA LEU A 88 9.18 1.57 5.59
C LEU A 88 9.13 2.62 4.48
N LEU A 89 10.23 3.35 4.26
CA LEU A 89 10.27 4.39 3.24
C LEU A 89 10.09 3.83 1.83
N VAL A 90 10.74 2.71 1.52
CA VAL A 90 10.60 2.05 0.21
C VAL A 90 9.18 1.50 0.04
N ASP A 91 8.62 0.87 1.07
CA ASP A 91 7.26 0.34 1.04
C ASP A 91 6.24 1.44 0.76
N GLN A 92 6.32 2.55 1.48
CA GLN A 92 5.41 3.67 1.28
C GLN A 92 5.58 4.32 -0.10
N THR A 93 6.82 4.45 -0.56
CA THR A 93 7.09 5.01 -1.88
C THR A 93 6.49 4.15 -2.99
N LEU A 94 6.63 2.83 -2.89
CA LEU A 94 6.05 1.92 -3.90
C LEU A 94 4.52 2.02 -3.93
N HIS A 95 3.87 2.11 -2.77
CA HIS A 95 2.42 2.30 -2.70
C HIS A 95 2.00 3.62 -3.33
N VAL A 96 2.66 4.72 -2.97
CA VAL A 96 2.32 6.07 -3.47
C VAL A 96 2.53 6.17 -4.98
N VAL A 97 3.64 5.64 -5.48
CA VAL A 97 3.92 5.65 -6.93
C VAL A 97 2.85 4.87 -7.69
N PHE A 98 2.46 3.71 -7.19
CA PHE A 98 1.41 2.92 -7.84
C PHE A 98 0.06 3.66 -7.83
N MET A 99 -0.31 4.26 -6.70
CA MET A 99 -1.56 5.03 -6.61
C MET A 99 -1.55 6.23 -7.56
N ALA A 100 -0.44 6.94 -7.64
CA ALA A 100 -0.29 8.06 -8.55
C ALA A 100 -0.47 7.62 -10.00
N TRP A 101 0.10 6.46 -10.36
CA TRP A 101 -0.06 5.90 -11.70
C TRP A 101 -1.52 5.53 -11.99
N VAL A 102 -2.19 4.88 -11.04
CA VAL A 102 -3.60 4.50 -11.19
C VAL A 102 -4.48 5.75 -11.34
N ALA A 103 -4.24 6.78 -10.53
CA ALA A 103 -4.99 8.03 -10.62
C ALA A 103 -4.76 8.71 -11.97
N TRP A 104 -3.53 8.70 -12.46
CA TRP A 104 -3.20 9.28 -13.77
C TRP A 104 -3.88 8.53 -14.90
N VAL A 105 -3.83 7.20 -14.88
CA VAL A 105 -4.49 6.36 -15.90
C VAL A 105 -5.99 6.64 -15.91
N GLY A 106 -6.61 6.77 -14.75
CA GLY A 106 -8.02 7.10 -14.64
C GLY A 106 -8.37 8.45 -15.27
N SER A 107 -7.44 9.42 -15.24
CA SER A 107 -7.67 10.74 -15.84
C SER A 107 -7.64 10.70 -17.36
N LEU A 108 -7.11 9.62 -17.96
CA LEU A 108 -7.06 9.45 -19.42
C LEU A 108 -8.35 8.83 -19.99
N ALA A 109 -9.22 8.30 -19.12
CA ALA A 109 -10.43 7.59 -19.53
C ALA A 109 -11.57 8.54 -19.86
#